data_172de43afe328405e675fdc1f493f5b9
#
_entry.id   172de43afe328405e675fdc1f493f5b9
#
_cell.length_a   1.000
_cell.length_b   1.000
_cell.length_c   1.000
_cell.angle_alpha   90.00
_cell.angle_beta   90.00
_cell.angle_gamma   90.00
#
_symmetry.space_group_name_H-M   'P 1'
#
loop_
_entity.id
_entity.type
_entity.pdbx_description
1 polymer ?
#
loop_
_entity_poly.entity_id
_entity_poly.type
_entity_poly.pdbx_seq_one_letter_code
_entity_poly.pdbx_strand_id
1 'polypeptide(L)'
;MSSTTPNIVLIHCHDLGRRLGLYGAATVNSPQLDAFAADAVVADRMFCSAPQCSPSRSSLFTGRWPHSNGVLGLTHDGFGWDLHADERHLAGWLSGAGYRTELIGMHHESRTGADRDVAQRLGFDRVDTGGLADEIVAKTDAALDRLGAAGGPFYLQVGFTEPHRLPGARDAPGVMGFLGDHIEPDDSSGVQVPGWLVDEASAREEIAELQGAIRLMDSGVGRVLRKLDDLGLTEDTITIFTTDHGLALPRAKCSLYDPGLEIAFAARWPAGGWTGGVRLDQLLVNLDVLPTLLDAIGIDAGSADIQGRSFLPLLTGQPADYPARDAIFAELTYHDYYDPRRSIRTRRHKLIMNFSSAPVFMDPSQSWARRCTPALSVNGNLGSHPSVELYDLESDPYELHDLAGDPAQAGVRQELLARLGDWMQSTGDPLLDGAVTSPLHRKSLELLP
;
A
#
# COMPACT_ATOMS: atom_id res chain seq x y z
N MET A 1 -12.32 12.35 27.83
CA MET A 1 -11.26 11.71 27.06
C MET A 1 -10.40 10.95 28.06
N SER A 2 -10.13 9.68 27.82
CA SER A 2 -9.23 8.86 28.67
C SER A 2 -7.88 9.55 28.73
N SER A 3 -7.28 9.66 29.92
CA SER A 3 -5.96 10.27 30.10
C SER A 3 -4.81 9.31 29.77
N THR A 4 -5.11 8.15 29.20
CA THR A 4 -4.13 7.12 28.86
C THR A 4 -3.70 7.26 27.41
N THR A 5 -2.39 7.26 27.17
CA THR A 5 -1.80 7.18 25.84
C THR A 5 -2.16 5.82 25.23
N PRO A 6 -2.82 5.77 24.03
CA PRO A 6 -3.27 4.52 23.46
C PRO A 6 -2.11 3.66 22.98
N ASN A 7 -2.31 2.35 22.94
CA ASN A 7 -1.47 1.45 22.14
C ASN A 7 -1.77 1.65 20.66
N ILE A 8 -0.86 1.21 19.80
CA ILE A 8 -1.06 1.23 18.35
C ILE A 8 -0.73 -0.15 17.79
N VAL A 9 -1.67 -0.75 17.08
CA VAL A 9 -1.45 -1.98 16.30
C VAL A 9 -1.78 -1.68 14.84
N LEU A 10 -0.76 -1.69 13.99
CA LEU A 10 -0.90 -1.48 12.56
C LEU A 10 -0.69 -2.81 11.83
N ILE A 11 -1.77 -3.34 11.27
CA ILE A 11 -1.78 -4.58 10.50
C ILE A 11 -1.78 -4.23 9.02
N HIS A 12 -0.86 -4.79 8.27
CA HIS A 12 -0.80 -4.58 6.82
C HIS A 12 -0.54 -5.88 6.08
N CYS A 13 -0.90 -5.93 4.82
CA CYS A 13 -0.64 -7.07 3.95
C CYS A 13 -0.10 -6.60 2.58
N HIS A 14 0.19 -7.56 1.69
CA HIS A 14 0.74 -7.32 0.37
C HIS A 14 -0.31 -7.45 -0.74
N ASP A 15 -0.12 -6.66 -1.82
CA ASP A 15 -0.70 -6.89 -3.16
C ASP A 15 -2.23 -7.12 -3.15
N LEU A 16 -2.96 -6.49 -2.23
CA LEU A 16 -4.40 -6.72 -2.08
C LEU A 16 -5.26 -5.57 -2.62
N GLY A 17 -4.74 -4.36 -2.57
CA GLY A 17 -5.57 -3.19 -2.84
C GLY A 17 -6.76 -3.13 -1.89
N ARG A 18 -7.96 -2.98 -2.44
CA ARG A 18 -9.21 -3.01 -1.65
C ARG A 18 -10.14 -4.16 -2.06
N ARG A 19 -9.60 -5.30 -2.53
CA ARG A 19 -10.42 -6.44 -2.95
C ARG A 19 -10.90 -7.28 -1.74
N LEU A 20 -11.81 -6.71 -0.98
CA LEU A 20 -12.39 -7.26 0.25
C LEU A 20 -13.91 -7.10 0.24
N GLY A 21 -14.62 -7.91 1.02
CA GLY A 21 -16.08 -7.83 1.18
C GLY A 21 -16.53 -6.44 1.61
N LEU A 22 -15.82 -5.81 2.54
CA LEU A 22 -16.09 -4.45 3.03
C LEU A 22 -16.07 -3.35 1.94
N TYR A 23 -15.47 -3.63 0.77
CA TYR A 23 -15.48 -2.76 -0.43
C TYR A 23 -16.35 -3.31 -1.55
N GLY A 24 -17.18 -4.32 -1.28
CA GLY A 24 -18.14 -4.87 -2.24
C GLY A 24 -17.61 -5.99 -3.14
N ALA A 25 -16.46 -6.60 -2.83
CA ALA A 25 -15.98 -7.79 -3.52
C ALA A 25 -16.76 -9.02 -3.05
N ALA A 26 -17.95 -9.24 -3.61
CA ALA A 26 -18.94 -10.20 -3.12
C ALA A 26 -18.49 -11.67 -3.13
N THR A 27 -17.48 -12.02 -3.92
CA THR A 27 -16.95 -13.39 -4.01
C THR A 27 -15.75 -13.64 -3.09
N VAL A 28 -15.28 -12.61 -2.38
CA VAL A 28 -14.12 -12.69 -1.49
C VAL A 28 -14.58 -13.00 -0.06
N ASN A 29 -14.08 -14.09 0.51
CA ASN A 29 -14.34 -14.45 1.90
C ASN A 29 -13.39 -13.71 2.85
N SER A 30 -13.86 -12.56 3.40
CA SER A 30 -13.13 -11.74 4.37
C SER A 30 -13.98 -11.37 5.61
N PRO A 31 -14.61 -12.37 6.28
CA PRO A 31 -15.58 -12.09 7.33
C PRO A 31 -14.99 -11.41 8.57
N GLN A 32 -13.70 -11.57 8.86
CA GLN A 32 -13.08 -10.94 10.01
C GLN A 32 -12.86 -9.44 9.76
N LEU A 33 -12.37 -9.08 8.58
CA LEU A 33 -12.21 -7.70 8.17
C LEU A 33 -13.57 -7.01 7.95
N ASP A 34 -14.57 -7.73 7.43
CA ASP A 34 -15.93 -7.21 7.29
C ASP A 34 -16.54 -6.90 8.68
N ALA A 35 -16.35 -7.78 9.66
CA ALA A 35 -16.78 -7.56 11.04
C ALA A 35 -16.01 -6.40 11.71
N PHE A 36 -14.70 -6.31 11.50
CA PHE A 36 -13.88 -5.20 11.98
C PHE A 36 -14.36 -3.86 11.40
N ALA A 37 -14.59 -3.82 10.09
CA ALA A 37 -15.06 -2.63 9.37
C ALA A 37 -16.47 -2.16 9.80
N ALA A 38 -17.32 -3.08 10.24
CA ALA A 38 -18.66 -2.75 10.72
C ALA A 38 -18.65 -1.86 11.98
N ASP A 39 -17.53 -1.84 12.72
CA ASP A 39 -17.33 -0.98 13.91
C ASP A 39 -16.10 -0.06 13.79
N ALA A 40 -15.47 0.03 12.64
CA ALA A 40 -14.32 0.89 12.37
C ALA A 40 -14.71 2.13 11.56
N VAL A 41 -13.78 3.07 11.42
CA VAL A 41 -13.85 4.13 10.41
C VAL A 41 -13.12 3.61 9.16
N VAL A 42 -13.81 3.57 8.02
CA VAL A 42 -13.32 3.02 6.76
C VAL A 42 -13.15 4.12 5.72
N ALA A 43 -12.01 4.18 5.06
CA ALA A 43 -11.79 5.10 3.94
C ALA A 43 -12.18 4.43 2.61
N ASP A 44 -13.17 5.02 1.91
CA ASP A 44 -13.62 4.54 0.60
C ASP A 44 -12.68 4.92 -0.54
N ARG A 45 -11.87 5.97 -0.33
CA ARG A 45 -10.97 6.54 -1.35
C ARG A 45 -9.57 6.77 -0.78
N MET A 46 -8.96 5.67 -0.31
CA MET A 46 -7.56 5.66 0.11
C MET A 46 -6.70 5.14 -1.03
N PHE A 47 -5.58 5.82 -1.29
CA PHE A 47 -4.67 5.50 -2.38
C PHE A 47 -3.25 5.38 -1.85
N CYS A 48 -2.43 4.57 -2.50
CA CYS A 48 -1.00 4.57 -2.26
C CYS A 48 -0.30 5.67 -3.08
N SER A 49 0.84 6.12 -2.59
CA SER A 49 1.72 7.07 -3.28
C SER A 49 2.47 6.46 -4.45
N ALA A 50 2.60 5.12 -4.44
CA ALA A 50 3.29 4.35 -5.47
C ALA A 50 2.71 2.93 -5.56
N PRO A 51 2.53 2.36 -6.78
CA PRO A 51 1.90 1.05 -6.97
C PRO A 51 2.89 -0.11 -6.80
N GLN A 52 3.91 0.03 -5.96
CA GLN A 52 4.91 -1.00 -5.63
C GLN A 52 5.23 -1.04 -4.13
N CYS A 53 5.66 -2.22 -3.67
CA CYS A 53 5.82 -2.56 -2.25
C CYS A 53 6.67 -1.53 -1.47
N SER A 54 8.00 -1.47 -1.75
CA SER A 54 8.93 -0.67 -0.95
C SER A 54 8.64 0.84 -1.01
N PRO A 55 8.39 1.45 -2.19
CA PRO A 55 8.05 2.87 -2.27
C PRO A 55 6.74 3.23 -1.55
N SER A 56 5.69 2.42 -1.70
CA SER A 56 4.43 2.66 -1.00
C SER A 56 4.58 2.57 0.52
N ARG A 57 5.25 1.52 1.00
CA ARG A 57 5.47 1.31 2.45
C ARG A 57 6.36 2.39 3.04
N SER A 58 7.44 2.77 2.35
CA SER A 58 8.29 3.86 2.81
C SER A 58 7.49 5.16 3.00
N SER A 59 6.57 5.46 2.08
CA SER A 59 5.70 6.64 2.22
C SER A 59 4.71 6.51 3.38
N LEU A 60 4.09 5.35 3.57
CA LEU A 60 3.17 5.08 4.68
C LEU A 60 3.83 5.37 6.03
N PHE A 61 5.07 4.93 6.20
CA PHE A 61 5.76 4.99 7.49
C PHE A 61 6.66 6.22 7.70
N THR A 62 6.94 7.01 6.64
CA THR A 62 7.70 8.26 6.75
C THR A 62 6.85 9.51 6.56
N GLY A 63 5.65 9.39 5.97
CA GLY A 63 4.80 10.52 5.62
C GLY A 63 5.36 11.36 4.47
N ARG A 64 6.26 10.80 3.64
CA ARG A 64 6.95 11.49 2.54
C ARG A 64 6.83 10.73 1.23
N TRP A 65 6.91 11.45 0.11
CA TRP A 65 6.90 10.83 -1.21
C TRP A 65 8.13 9.93 -1.41
N PRO A 66 8.04 8.86 -2.22
CA PRO A 66 9.16 7.97 -2.49
C PRO A 66 10.41 8.70 -3.01
N HIS A 67 10.24 9.67 -3.92
CA HIS A 67 11.36 10.46 -4.41
C HIS A 67 12.00 11.37 -3.35
N SER A 68 11.23 11.76 -2.33
CA SER A 68 11.71 12.58 -1.21
C SER A 68 12.37 11.77 -0.11
N ASN A 69 11.91 10.51 0.13
CA ASN A 69 12.45 9.65 1.19
C ASN A 69 13.57 8.71 0.72
N GLY A 70 13.82 8.63 -0.61
CA GLY A 70 14.91 7.87 -1.22
C GLY A 70 14.54 6.47 -1.72
N VAL A 71 13.32 5.97 -1.47
CA VAL A 71 12.90 4.62 -1.88
C VAL A 71 12.12 4.67 -3.19
N LEU A 72 12.84 4.83 -4.30
CA LEU A 72 12.25 4.91 -5.64
C LEU A 72 12.05 3.55 -6.33
N GLY A 73 12.43 2.47 -5.66
CA GLY A 73 12.32 1.10 -6.15
C GLY A 73 12.44 0.10 -5.00
N LEU A 74 12.58 -1.19 -5.33
CA LEU A 74 12.64 -2.26 -4.34
C LEU A 74 13.90 -2.19 -3.46
N THR A 75 13.73 -2.47 -2.18
CA THR A 75 14.80 -2.40 -1.16
C THR A 75 15.62 -3.69 -1.03
N HIS A 76 15.28 -4.75 -1.77
CA HIS A 76 16.07 -5.99 -1.77
C HIS A 76 17.52 -5.76 -2.20
N ASP A 77 18.43 -6.61 -1.75
CA ASP A 77 19.88 -6.50 -2.00
C ASP A 77 20.27 -6.32 -3.47
N GLY A 78 19.55 -6.96 -4.40
CA GLY A 78 19.79 -6.84 -5.84
C GLY A 78 19.48 -5.45 -6.41
N PHE A 79 18.55 -4.70 -5.82
CA PHE A 79 18.12 -3.37 -6.28
C PHE A 79 18.77 -2.23 -5.49
N GLY A 80 18.94 -2.42 -4.18
CA GLY A 80 19.74 -1.55 -3.32
C GLY A 80 19.13 -0.21 -2.95
N TRP A 81 17.83 0.02 -3.19
CA TRP A 81 17.14 1.21 -2.70
C TRP A 81 17.00 1.16 -1.18
N ASP A 82 17.03 2.34 -0.54
CA ASP A 82 16.86 2.48 0.90
C ASP A 82 16.39 3.89 1.25
N LEU A 83 15.82 4.05 2.42
CA LEU A 83 15.51 5.36 2.99
C LEU A 83 16.79 6.22 3.08
N HIS A 84 16.66 7.54 2.92
CA HIS A 84 17.76 8.45 3.25
C HIS A 84 18.15 8.33 4.73
N ALA A 85 19.41 8.61 5.05
CA ALA A 85 19.96 8.36 6.39
C ALA A 85 19.25 9.14 7.51
N ASP A 86 18.68 10.28 7.17
CA ASP A 86 17.95 11.20 8.07
C ASP A 86 16.44 10.94 8.10
N GLU A 87 15.94 10.00 7.30
CA GLU A 87 14.52 9.63 7.33
C GLU A 87 14.15 8.96 8.64
N ARG A 88 13.06 9.43 9.22
CA ARG A 88 12.52 8.90 10.46
C ARG A 88 11.25 8.10 10.22
N HIS A 89 11.32 6.82 10.50
CA HIS A 89 10.19 5.90 10.43
C HIS A 89 9.21 6.12 11.59
N LEU A 90 7.93 5.75 11.43
CA LEU A 90 6.90 5.83 12.47
C LEU A 90 7.38 5.20 13.80
N ALA A 91 8.03 4.02 13.76
CA ALA A 91 8.58 3.39 14.95
C ALA A 91 9.58 4.30 15.68
N GLY A 92 10.45 5.01 14.95
CA GLY A 92 11.39 5.96 15.55
C GLY A 92 10.71 7.17 16.19
N TRP A 93 9.57 7.64 15.64
CA TRP A 93 8.75 8.68 16.27
C TRP A 93 8.14 8.19 17.59
N LEU A 94 7.56 6.99 17.57
CA LEU A 94 6.87 6.40 18.72
C LEU A 94 7.86 5.97 19.81
N SER A 95 9.00 5.37 19.45
CA SER A 95 10.07 5.05 20.41
C SER A 95 10.58 6.31 21.12
N GLY A 96 10.78 7.41 20.37
CA GLY A 96 11.16 8.72 20.95
C GLY A 96 10.09 9.31 21.88
N ALA A 97 8.85 8.89 21.77
CA ALA A 97 7.73 9.27 22.66
C ALA A 97 7.50 8.28 23.81
N GLY A 98 8.37 7.28 23.97
CA GLY A 98 8.33 6.33 25.09
C GLY A 98 7.47 5.08 24.82
N TYR A 99 7.07 4.83 23.58
CA TYR A 99 6.45 3.57 23.20
C TYR A 99 7.48 2.44 23.15
N ARG A 100 7.08 1.24 23.53
CA ARG A 100 7.78 0.02 23.12
C ARG A 100 7.37 -0.32 21.71
N THR A 101 8.33 -0.65 20.86
CA THR A 101 8.08 -0.81 19.42
C THR A 101 8.53 -2.17 18.92
N GLU A 102 7.60 -2.95 18.37
CA GLU A 102 7.91 -4.27 17.79
C GLU A 102 7.37 -4.37 16.35
N LEU A 103 8.12 -5.08 15.50
CA LEU A 103 7.73 -5.44 14.13
C LEU A 103 7.71 -6.96 14.01
N ILE A 104 6.60 -7.50 13.49
CA ILE A 104 6.41 -8.92 13.21
C ILE A 104 6.09 -9.14 11.74
N GLY A 105 6.75 -10.11 11.13
CA GLY A 105 6.44 -10.58 9.78
C GLY A 105 7.09 -9.76 8.69
N MET A 106 6.33 -9.29 7.71
CA MET A 106 6.85 -8.63 6.53
C MET A 106 7.16 -7.16 6.78
N HIS A 107 8.37 -6.76 6.42
CA HIS A 107 8.72 -5.36 6.19
C HIS A 107 9.35 -5.21 4.79
N HIS A 108 9.27 -4.04 4.18
CA HIS A 108 9.82 -3.79 2.85
C HIS A 108 10.13 -2.30 2.63
N GLU A 109 10.00 -1.49 3.66
CA GLU A 109 10.18 -0.05 3.65
C GLU A 109 11.63 0.41 3.73
N SER A 110 12.55 -0.52 4.06
CA SER A 110 13.99 -0.29 4.07
C SER A 110 14.73 -1.53 3.58
N ARG A 111 16.04 -1.44 3.46
CA ARG A 111 16.88 -2.58 3.08
C ARG A 111 16.57 -3.81 3.90
N THR A 112 16.42 -4.95 3.22
CA THR A 112 16.35 -6.25 3.87
C THR A 112 17.71 -6.58 4.49
N GLY A 113 17.69 -7.22 5.68
CA GLY A 113 18.89 -7.55 6.42
C GLY A 113 18.56 -8.40 7.64
N ALA A 114 19.52 -8.56 8.54
CA ALA A 114 19.25 -9.19 9.82
C ALA A 114 18.26 -8.34 10.65
N ASP A 115 17.37 -8.98 11.41
CA ASP A 115 16.35 -8.30 12.24
C ASP A 115 16.93 -7.18 13.10
N ARG A 116 18.14 -7.38 13.64
CA ARG A 116 18.85 -6.36 14.41
C ARG A 116 19.14 -5.10 13.58
N ASP A 117 19.54 -5.26 12.33
CA ASP A 117 19.91 -4.14 11.47
C ASP A 117 18.67 -3.39 11.01
N VAL A 118 17.57 -4.11 10.75
CA VAL A 118 16.24 -3.54 10.47
C VAL A 118 15.74 -2.77 11.69
N ALA A 119 15.82 -3.35 12.89
CA ALA A 119 15.42 -2.70 14.14
C ALA A 119 16.16 -1.37 14.34
N GLN A 120 17.49 -1.37 14.20
CA GLN A 120 18.31 -0.17 14.32
C GLN A 120 17.96 0.88 13.25
N ARG A 121 17.73 0.44 11.99
CA ARG A 121 17.46 1.34 10.86
C ARG A 121 16.10 2.05 11.00
N LEU A 122 15.08 1.34 11.46
CA LEU A 122 13.70 1.83 11.53
C LEU A 122 13.32 2.38 12.92
N GLY A 123 14.10 2.08 13.95
CA GLY A 123 13.84 2.54 15.31
C GLY A 123 12.88 1.64 16.10
N PHE A 124 12.87 0.33 15.81
CA PHE A 124 12.17 -0.68 16.60
C PHE A 124 13.04 -1.18 17.76
N ASP A 125 12.41 -1.49 18.88
CA ASP A 125 13.08 -2.19 19.99
C ASP A 125 13.30 -3.68 19.66
N ARG A 126 12.36 -4.26 18.89
CA ARG A 126 12.41 -5.66 18.49
C ARG A 126 11.81 -5.86 17.09
N VAL A 127 12.46 -6.73 16.33
CA VAL A 127 12.01 -7.17 15.00
C VAL A 127 12.08 -8.69 14.94
N ASP A 128 11.08 -9.32 14.32
CA ASP A 128 10.99 -10.77 14.05
C ASP A 128 10.36 -10.94 12.67
N THR A 129 11.19 -10.88 11.63
CA THR A 129 10.74 -10.87 10.24
C THR A 129 10.39 -12.25 9.70
N GLY A 130 9.70 -12.24 8.55
CA GLY A 130 9.34 -13.43 7.78
C GLY A 130 8.21 -14.26 8.39
N GLY A 131 7.83 -15.28 7.66
CA GLY A 131 6.73 -16.18 7.99
C GLY A 131 5.52 -16.02 7.06
N LEU A 132 4.66 -17.03 7.11
CA LEU A 132 3.34 -17.03 6.51
C LEU A 132 2.29 -16.80 7.61
N ALA A 133 1.03 -16.61 7.23
CA ALA A 133 -0.03 -16.15 8.13
C ALA A 133 -0.07 -16.85 9.50
N ASP A 134 0.01 -18.16 9.56
CA ASP A 134 -0.03 -18.90 10.86
C ASP A 134 1.18 -18.62 11.73
N GLU A 135 2.37 -18.52 11.14
CA GLU A 135 3.61 -18.19 11.84
C GLU A 135 3.60 -16.75 12.32
N ILE A 136 3.16 -15.81 11.45
CA ILE A 136 3.02 -14.39 11.79
C ILE A 136 2.06 -14.21 12.96
N VAL A 137 0.92 -14.93 12.97
CA VAL A 137 -0.01 -14.89 14.09
C VAL A 137 0.62 -15.42 15.38
N ALA A 138 1.33 -16.55 15.33
CA ALA A 138 1.98 -17.10 16.53
C ALA A 138 3.05 -16.13 17.11
N LYS A 139 3.84 -15.50 16.24
CA LYS A 139 4.81 -14.46 16.64
C LYS A 139 4.11 -13.23 17.23
N THR A 140 2.98 -12.82 16.63
CA THR A 140 2.16 -11.68 17.08
C THR A 140 1.52 -11.95 18.44
N ASP A 141 0.96 -13.15 18.66
CA ASP A 141 0.41 -13.55 19.96
C ASP A 141 1.47 -13.45 21.06
N ALA A 142 2.67 -13.97 20.81
CA ALA A 142 3.79 -13.86 21.74
C ALA A 142 4.27 -12.43 21.98
N ALA A 143 4.21 -11.55 20.95
CA ALA A 143 4.54 -10.14 21.08
C ALA A 143 3.49 -9.42 21.95
N LEU A 144 2.19 -9.64 21.70
CA LEU A 144 1.10 -9.05 22.48
C LEU A 144 1.13 -9.49 23.95
N ASP A 145 1.43 -10.75 24.24
CA ASP A 145 1.61 -11.23 25.62
C ASP A 145 2.75 -10.47 26.33
N ARG A 146 3.89 -10.26 25.67
CA ARG A 146 5.03 -9.53 26.25
C ARG A 146 4.69 -8.05 26.45
N LEU A 147 4.11 -7.41 25.44
CA LEU A 147 3.80 -5.98 25.46
C LEU A 147 2.71 -5.67 26.48
N GLY A 148 1.66 -6.49 26.54
CA GLY A 148 0.58 -6.36 27.53
C GLY A 148 1.08 -6.56 28.97
N ALA A 149 1.92 -7.58 29.22
CA ALA A 149 2.50 -7.82 30.53
C ALA A 149 3.47 -6.73 31.00
N ALA A 150 4.15 -6.07 30.06
CA ALA A 150 5.13 -5.03 30.37
C ALA A 150 4.49 -3.72 30.83
N GLY A 151 3.22 -3.47 30.46
CA GLY A 151 2.49 -2.22 30.75
C GLY A 151 3.06 -0.99 30.00
N GLY A 152 2.28 0.09 29.97
CA GLY A 152 2.62 1.31 29.20
C GLY A 152 2.35 1.16 27.70
N PRO A 153 2.44 2.27 26.93
CA PRO A 153 2.04 2.27 25.53
C PRO A 153 3.01 1.46 24.66
N PHE A 154 2.48 0.81 23.64
CA PHE A 154 3.27 0.09 22.64
C PHE A 154 2.80 0.34 21.22
N TYR A 155 3.71 0.16 20.28
CA TYR A 155 3.46 0.08 18.85
C TYR A 155 3.85 -1.30 18.34
N LEU A 156 2.90 -1.98 17.74
CA LEU A 156 3.13 -3.26 17.08
C LEU A 156 2.76 -3.15 15.60
N GLN A 157 3.76 -3.33 14.73
CA GLN A 157 3.57 -3.45 13.29
C GLN A 157 3.49 -4.92 12.92
N VAL A 158 2.41 -5.35 12.28
CA VAL A 158 2.18 -6.73 11.85
C VAL A 158 2.04 -6.76 10.34
N GLY A 159 2.98 -7.38 9.66
CA GLY A 159 3.01 -7.50 8.20
C GLY A 159 2.72 -8.92 7.74
N PHE A 160 1.53 -9.17 7.15
CA PHE A 160 1.21 -10.43 6.49
C PHE A 160 1.87 -10.51 5.12
N THR A 161 2.40 -11.68 4.75
CA THR A 161 2.94 -11.95 3.43
C THR A 161 1.82 -12.12 2.41
N GLU A 162 0.74 -12.81 2.79
CA GLU A 162 -0.42 -13.03 1.93
C GLU A 162 -1.18 -11.71 1.64
N PRO A 163 -1.77 -11.58 0.44
CA PRO A 163 -1.83 -12.53 -0.67
C PRO A 163 -0.70 -12.38 -1.70
N HIS A 164 0.52 -12.01 -1.33
CA HIS A 164 1.65 -11.90 -2.26
C HIS A 164 1.87 -13.20 -3.05
N ARG A 165 2.35 -13.08 -4.29
CA ARG A 165 2.76 -14.24 -5.07
C ARG A 165 4.00 -14.89 -4.46
N LEU A 166 3.99 -16.22 -4.39
CA LEU A 166 5.08 -17.02 -3.83
C LEU A 166 5.62 -17.99 -4.89
N PRO A 167 6.91 -18.38 -4.84
CA PRO A 167 7.45 -19.44 -5.69
C PRO A 167 6.75 -20.77 -5.45
N GLY A 168 6.53 -21.55 -6.51
CA GLY A 168 5.87 -22.85 -6.42
C GLY A 168 4.36 -22.75 -6.64
N ALA A 169 3.93 -22.68 -7.91
CA ALA A 169 2.54 -22.94 -8.25
C ALA A 169 2.28 -24.44 -8.34
N ARG A 170 1.07 -24.90 -8.00
CA ARG A 170 0.67 -26.32 -7.97
C ARG A 170 1.05 -27.10 -9.21
N ASP A 171 0.93 -26.52 -10.40
CA ASP A 171 1.11 -27.20 -11.68
C ASP A 171 2.42 -26.87 -12.38
N ALA A 172 3.24 -25.99 -11.83
CA ALA A 172 4.47 -25.55 -12.47
C ALA A 172 5.53 -25.16 -11.42
N PRO A 173 6.39 -26.06 -11.00
CA PRO A 173 7.49 -25.77 -10.09
C PRO A 173 8.34 -24.60 -10.59
N GLY A 174 8.58 -23.60 -9.74
CA GLY A 174 9.32 -22.39 -10.08
C GLY A 174 8.48 -21.26 -10.67
N VAL A 175 7.18 -21.46 -10.89
CA VAL A 175 6.24 -20.39 -11.25
C VAL A 175 5.72 -19.70 -9.98
N MET A 176 5.55 -18.38 -10.02
CA MET A 176 4.96 -17.64 -8.92
C MET A 176 3.44 -17.64 -9.01
N GLY A 177 2.78 -18.20 -8.00
CA GLY A 177 1.33 -18.17 -7.82
C GLY A 177 0.95 -17.51 -6.49
N PHE A 178 -0.32 -17.15 -6.29
CA PHE A 178 -0.78 -16.55 -5.03
C PHE A 178 -0.64 -17.48 -3.83
N LEU A 179 -0.63 -18.78 -4.06
CA LEU A 179 -0.76 -19.77 -3.01
C LEU A 179 0.57 -20.46 -2.65
N GLY A 180 1.55 -20.49 -3.55
CA GLY A 180 2.51 -21.55 -3.44
C GLY A 180 1.78 -22.90 -3.37
N ASP A 181 2.30 -23.87 -2.61
CA ASP A 181 1.68 -25.19 -2.46
C ASP A 181 0.88 -25.36 -1.14
N HIS A 182 0.71 -24.30 -0.36
CA HIS A 182 0.19 -24.40 1.02
C HIS A 182 -1.25 -23.88 1.21
N ILE A 183 -1.87 -23.27 0.20
CA ILE A 183 -3.23 -22.72 0.30
C ILE A 183 -4.13 -23.32 -0.78
N GLU A 184 -5.40 -23.61 -0.41
CA GLU A 184 -6.40 -24.04 -1.36
C GLU A 184 -7.09 -22.83 -2.01
N PRO A 185 -7.33 -22.84 -3.33
CA PRO A 185 -8.17 -21.86 -3.99
C PRO A 185 -9.55 -21.76 -3.33
N ASP A 186 -10.15 -20.58 -3.40
CA ASP A 186 -11.50 -20.35 -2.87
C ASP A 186 -12.43 -19.86 -3.97
N ASP A 187 -13.33 -20.72 -4.43
CA ASP A 187 -14.42 -20.44 -5.36
C ASP A 187 -15.80 -20.66 -4.74
N SER A 188 -15.85 -20.89 -3.43
CA SER A 188 -17.08 -21.25 -2.70
C SER A 188 -18.20 -20.22 -2.80
N SER A 189 -17.84 -18.93 -2.96
CA SER A 189 -18.77 -17.82 -3.20
C SER A 189 -18.80 -17.40 -4.67
N GLY A 190 -18.24 -18.22 -5.57
CA GLY A 190 -18.02 -17.90 -6.97
C GLY A 190 -16.72 -17.14 -7.21
N VAL A 191 -16.50 -16.73 -8.47
CA VAL A 191 -15.31 -15.99 -8.90
C VAL A 191 -15.72 -14.81 -9.76
N GLN A 192 -15.38 -13.61 -9.34
CA GLN A 192 -15.60 -12.39 -10.09
C GLN A 192 -14.25 -11.88 -10.64
N VAL A 193 -14.07 -11.99 -11.95
CA VAL A 193 -12.91 -11.41 -12.64
C VAL A 193 -13.04 -9.89 -12.66
N PRO A 194 -11.99 -9.13 -12.29
CA PRO A 194 -12.01 -7.66 -12.38
C PRO A 194 -12.28 -7.16 -13.81
N GLY A 195 -13.03 -6.06 -13.94
CA GLY A 195 -13.49 -5.56 -15.24
C GLY A 195 -12.37 -5.05 -16.19
N TRP A 196 -11.15 -4.87 -15.71
CA TRP A 196 -9.99 -4.56 -16.55
C TRP A 196 -9.26 -5.81 -17.09
N LEU A 197 -9.73 -7.01 -16.76
CA LEU A 197 -9.24 -8.28 -17.26
C LEU A 197 -10.29 -8.96 -18.12
N VAL A 198 -9.84 -9.82 -19.06
CA VAL A 198 -10.73 -10.66 -19.83
C VAL A 198 -11.22 -11.80 -18.94
N ASP A 199 -12.53 -12.03 -18.93
CA ASP A 199 -13.13 -13.14 -18.19
C ASP A 199 -12.94 -14.45 -18.97
N GLU A 200 -11.90 -15.17 -18.63
CA GLU A 200 -11.49 -16.44 -19.22
C GLU A 200 -11.17 -17.48 -18.12
N ALA A 201 -11.11 -18.77 -18.48
CA ALA A 201 -10.94 -19.86 -17.51
C ALA A 201 -9.67 -19.67 -16.65
N SER A 202 -8.56 -19.35 -17.28
CA SER A 202 -7.27 -19.12 -16.58
C SER A 202 -7.31 -17.92 -15.64
N ALA A 203 -8.03 -16.85 -15.99
CA ALA A 203 -8.24 -15.72 -15.09
C ALA A 203 -9.09 -16.12 -13.88
N ARG A 204 -10.15 -16.91 -14.08
CA ARG A 204 -10.98 -17.41 -12.98
C ARG A 204 -10.21 -18.31 -12.01
N GLU A 205 -9.35 -19.19 -12.54
CA GLU A 205 -8.46 -20.03 -11.72
C GLU A 205 -7.53 -19.17 -10.86
N GLU A 206 -6.89 -18.16 -11.45
CA GLU A 206 -5.97 -17.28 -10.76
C GLU A 206 -6.67 -16.41 -9.69
N ILE A 207 -7.91 -15.94 -9.97
CA ILE A 207 -8.70 -15.20 -8.99
C ILE A 207 -9.18 -16.11 -7.86
N ALA A 208 -9.49 -17.38 -8.10
CA ALA A 208 -9.82 -18.34 -7.05
C ALA A 208 -8.63 -18.59 -6.10
N GLU A 209 -7.41 -18.68 -6.65
CA GLU A 209 -6.17 -18.76 -5.85
C GLU A 209 -6.00 -17.51 -4.99
N LEU A 210 -6.13 -16.32 -5.58
CA LEU A 210 -6.08 -15.05 -4.85
C LEU A 210 -7.10 -15.01 -3.70
N GLN A 211 -8.34 -15.44 -3.95
CA GLN A 211 -9.40 -15.50 -2.94
C GLN A 211 -9.03 -16.45 -1.78
N GLY A 212 -8.39 -17.58 -2.07
CA GLY A 212 -7.87 -18.49 -1.05
C GLY A 212 -6.79 -17.87 -0.16
N ALA A 213 -5.86 -17.12 -0.78
CA ALA A 213 -4.82 -16.39 -0.05
C ALA A 213 -5.39 -15.27 0.83
N ILE A 214 -6.39 -14.54 0.32
CA ILE A 214 -7.09 -13.50 1.09
C ILE A 214 -7.83 -14.12 2.29
N ARG A 215 -8.53 -15.24 2.11
CA ARG A 215 -9.22 -15.95 3.19
C ARG A 215 -8.25 -16.35 4.31
N LEU A 216 -7.05 -16.83 3.97
CA LEU A 216 -6.04 -17.18 4.97
C LEU A 216 -5.57 -15.95 5.74
N MET A 217 -5.22 -14.87 5.03
CA MET A 217 -4.82 -13.61 5.65
C MET A 217 -5.92 -13.05 6.56
N ASP A 218 -7.16 -13.01 6.10
CA ASP A 218 -8.33 -12.54 6.88
C ASP A 218 -8.48 -13.34 8.18
N SER A 219 -8.36 -14.67 8.10
CA SER A 219 -8.38 -15.55 9.29
C SER A 219 -7.26 -15.18 10.27
N GLY A 220 -6.06 -14.90 9.77
CA GLY A 220 -4.92 -14.43 10.56
C GLY A 220 -5.20 -13.10 11.25
N VAL A 221 -5.72 -12.10 10.51
CA VAL A 221 -6.13 -10.80 11.07
C VAL A 221 -7.17 -11.00 12.18
N GLY A 222 -8.18 -11.83 11.95
CA GLY A 222 -9.20 -12.14 12.97
C GLY A 222 -8.61 -12.73 14.25
N ARG A 223 -7.55 -13.53 14.16
CA ARG A 223 -6.86 -14.07 15.35
C ARG A 223 -6.13 -12.98 16.12
N VAL A 224 -5.44 -12.07 15.42
CA VAL A 224 -4.78 -10.91 16.05
C VAL A 224 -5.80 -10.02 16.77
N LEU A 225 -6.93 -9.72 16.13
CA LEU A 225 -8.01 -8.92 16.74
C LEU A 225 -8.58 -9.60 18.00
N ARG A 226 -8.86 -10.89 17.94
CA ARG A 226 -9.32 -11.64 19.11
C ARG A 226 -8.29 -11.66 20.25
N LYS A 227 -7.00 -11.75 19.94
CA LYS A 227 -5.95 -11.70 20.96
C LYS A 227 -5.94 -10.35 21.70
N LEU A 228 -6.19 -9.23 21.01
CA LEU A 228 -6.36 -7.92 21.64
C LEU A 228 -7.59 -7.92 22.57
N ASP A 229 -8.71 -8.52 22.16
CA ASP A 229 -9.91 -8.63 22.98
C ASP A 229 -9.65 -9.50 24.23
N ASP A 230 -9.01 -10.66 24.07
CA ASP A 230 -8.70 -11.60 25.16
C ASP A 230 -7.76 -10.97 26.21
N LEU A 231 -6.88 -10.07 25.79
CA LEU A 231 -6.00 -9.32 26.70
C LEU A 231 -6.64 -8.05 27.28
N GLY A 232 -7.87 -7.73 26.88
CA GLY A 232 -8.57 -6.51 27.32
C GLY A 232 -7.93 -5.22 26.81
N LEU A 233 -7.23 -5.26 25.67
CA LEU A 233 -6.48 -4.12 25.13
C LEU A 233 -7.28 -3.32 24.08
N THR A 234 -8.36 -3.87 23.55
CA THR A 234 -9.12 -3.28 22.42
C THR A 234 -9.57 -1.85 22.66
N GLU A 235 -10.07 -1.54 23.85
CA GLU A 235 -10.60 -0.21 24.19
C GLU A 235 -9.55 0.90 24.04
N ASP A 236 -8.33 0.65 24.53
CA ASP A 236 -7.23 1.61 24.58
C ASP A 236 -6.20 1.41 23.45
N THR A 237 -6.58 0.75 22.36
CA THR A 237 -5.70 0.49 21.22
C THR A 237 -6.23 1.10 19.93
N ILE A 238 -5.40 1.91 19.26
CA ILE A 238 -5.61 2.30 17.86
C ILE A 238 -5.24 1.08 16.99
N THR A 239 -6.23 0.42 16.43
CA THR A 239 -6.04 -0.71 15.52
C THR A 239 -6.29 -0.26 14.09
N ILE A 240 -5.30 -0.42 13.21
CA ILE A 240 -5.39 -0.07 11.79
C ILE A 240 -5.18 -1.33 10.96
N PHE A 241 -6.04 -1.55 9.97
CA PHE A 241 -5.77 -2.45 8.85
C PHE A 241 -5.59 -1.63 7.57
N THR A 242 -4.50 -1.89 6.83
CA THR A 242 -4.26 -1.26 5.53
C THR A 242 -3.51 -2.20 4.58
N THR A 243 -3.45 -1.83 3.30
CA THR A 243 -2.69 -2.56 2.28
C THR A 243 -1.64 -1.65 1.66
N ASP A 244 -0.65 -2.21 1.01
CA ASP A 244 0.43 -1.41 0.43
C ASP A 244 0.07 -0.80 -0.94
N HIS A 245 -0.47 -1.57 -1.86
CA HIS A 245 -0.89 -1.15 -3.20
C HIS A 245 -1.89 -2.16 -3.79
N GLY A 246 -2.25 -2.01 -5.05
CA GLY A 246 -3.22 -2.86 -5.74
C GLY A 246 -2.78 -4.29 -5.98
N LEU A 247 -3.68 -5.08 -6.56
CA LEU A 247 -3.51 -6.52 -6.81
C LEU A 247 -2.29 -6.83 -7.70
N ALA A 248 -1.60 -7.95 -7.46
CA ALA A 248 -0.57 -8.48 -8.36
C ALA A 248 -1.19 -9.11 -9.63
N LEU A 249 -1.92 -8.29 -10.38
CA LEU A 249 -2.61 -8.63 -11.63
C LEU A 249 -2.22 -7.63 -12.73
N PRO A 250 -2.38 -7.99 -14.02
CA PRO A 250 -2.18 -7.05 -15.12
C PRO A 250 -2.97 -5.75 -14.93
N ARG A 251 -2.36 -4.60 -15.26
CA ARG A 251 -2.91 -3.25 -15.10
C ARG A 251 -3.24 -2.83 -13.66
N ALA A 252 -2.75 -3.55 -12.65
CA ALA A 252 -2.88 -3.19 -11.25
C ALA A 252 -1.50 -2.90 -10.63
N LYS A 253 -0.86 -3.81 -9.90
CA LYS A 253 0.50 -3.61 -9.37
C LYS A 253 1.44 -3.08 -10.45
N CYS A 254 2.34 -2.15 -10.11
CA CYS A 254 3.27 -1.50 -11.03
C CYS A 254 2.58 -0.68 -12.14
N SER A 255 1.35 -0.21 -11.92
CA SER A 255 0.67 0.72 -12.81
C SER A 255 0.03 1.87 -12.03
N LEU A 256 -0.07 3.06 -12.65
CA LEU A 256 -0.71 4.22 -12.03
C LEU A 256 -2.22 4.29 -12.27
N TYR A 257 -2.83 3.21 -12.76
CA TYR A 257 -4.29 3.09 -12.83
C TYR A 257 -4.90 2.86 -11.43
N ASP A 258 -6.19 3.20 -11.23
CA ASP A 258 -6.85 3.03 -9.93
C ASP A 258 -6.72 1.59 -9.38
N PRO A 259 -6.80 0.51 -10.19
CA PRO A 259 -6.54 -0.84 -9.70
C PRO A 259 -5.16 -1.07 -9.08
N GLY A 260 -4.16 -0.27 -9.45
CA GLY A 260 -2.81 -0.31 -8.87
C GLY A 260 -2.65 0.59 -7.64
N LEU A 261 -3.44 1.66 -7.56
CA LEU A 261 -3.29 2.70 -6.53
C LEU A 261 -4.29 2.59 -5.37
N GLU A 262 -5.49 2.04 -5.59
CA GLU A 262 -6.49 1.92 -4.54
C GLU A 262 -6.06 0.92 -3.47
N ILE A 263 -6.15 1.33 -2.19
CA ILE A 263 -5.78 0.51 -1.04
C ILE A 263 -6.90 0.48 0.00
N ALA A 264 -6.95 -0.60 0.77
CA ALA A 264 -7.84 -0.69 1.93
C ALA A 264 -7.28 0.15 3.08
N PHE A 265 -8.18 0.75 3.84
CA PHE A 265 -7.87 1.40 5.11
C PHE A 265 -9.09 1.34 6.02
N ALA A 266 -8.91 0.75 7.20
CA ALA A 266 -9.90 0.75 8.28
C ALA A 266 -9.18 0.99 9.60
N ALA A 267 -9.72 1.89 10.44
CA ALA A 267 -9.14 2.24 11.73
C ALA A 267 -10.19 2.21 12.83
N ARG A 268 -9.88 1.58 13.97
CA ARG A 268 -10.74 1.51 15.15
C ARG A 268 -9.96 1.92 16.40
N TRP A 269 -10.55 2.78 17.19
CA TRP A 269 -10.10 3.15 18.53
C TRP A 269 -11.29 3.54 19.39
N PRO A 270 -11.88 2.61 20.16
CA PRO A 270 -13.10 2.88 20.92
C PRO A 270 -12.96 4.04 21.91
N ALA A 271 -11.92 4.07 22.75
CA ALA A 271 -11.69 5.16 23.69
C ALA A 271 -11.49 6.53 23.02
N GLY A 272 -11.02 6.55 21.77
CA GLY A 272 -10.86 7.76 20.95
C GLY A 272 -12.08 8.11 20.09
N GLY A 273 -13.13 7.28 20.12
CA GLY A 273 -14.34 7.48 19.34
C GLY A 273 -14.27 7.12 17.85
N TRP A 274 -13.23 6.38 17.43
CA TRP A 274 -13.09 5.89 16.04
C TRP A 274 -13.85 4.56 15.89
N THR A 275 -15.16 4.64 15.88
CA THR A 275 -16.06 3.47 15.86
C THR A 275 -17.32 3.75 15.03
N GLY A 276 -18.20 2.77 14.93
CA GLY A 276 -19.56 2.92 14.43
C GLY A 276 -19.73 2.75 12.93
N GLY A 277 -18.77 2.11 12.23
CA GLY A 277 -18.92 1.79 10.81
C GLY A 277 -18.93 3.02 9.89
N VAL A 278 -18.29 4.12 10.30
CA VAL A 278 -18.26 5.38 9.54
C VAL A 278 -17.46 5.20 8.25
N ARG A 279 -17.99 5.72 7.15
CA ARG A 279 -17.31 5.69 5.85
C ARG A 279 -16.86 7.07 5.41
N LEU A 280 -15.59 7.20 5.03
CA LEU A 280 -14.96 8.45 4.58
C LEU A 280 -14.85 8.45 3.06
N ASP A 281 -15.45 9.45 2.40
CA ASP A 281 -15.43 9.62 0.93
C ASP A 281 -14.37 10.64 0.45
N GLN A 282 -13.50 11.12 1.32
CA GLN A 282 -12.44 12.04 0.97
C GLN A 282 -11.30 11.34 0.24
N LEU A 283 -10.61 12.08 -0.66
CA LEU A 283 -9.37 11.61 -1.28
C LEU A 283 -8.25 11.61 -0.23
N LEU A 284 -7.75 10.44 0.12
CA LEU A 284 -6.67 10.23 1.10
C LEU A 284 -5.52 9.47 0.43
N VAL A 285 -4.31 9.66 0.94
CA VAL A 285 -3.10 8.98 0.46
C VAL A 285 -2.39 8.31 1.65
N ASN A 286 -1.74 7.20 1.44
CA ASN A 286 -1.10 6.44 2.52
C ASN A 286 -0.07 7.24 3.34
N LEU A 287 0.63 8.20 2.73
CA LEU A 287 1.56 9.09 3.45
C LEU A 287 0.86 10.00 4.49
N ASP A 288 -0.48 10.07 4.48
CA ASP A 288 -1.26 10.81 5.47
C ASP A 288 -1.41 10.07 6.81
N VAL A 289 -1.12 8.77 6.83
CA VAL A 289 -1.29 7.92 8.02
C VAL A 289 -0.33 8.33 9.13
N LEU A 290 0.95 8.55 8.80
CA LEU A 290 1.94 8.97 9.79
C LEU A 290 1.53 10.26 10.50
N PRO A 291 1.30 11.42 9.83
CA PRO A 291 0.90 12.64 10.54
C PRO A 291 -0.43 12.50 11.27
N THR A 292 -1.35 11.67 10.79
CA THR A 292 -2.63 11.42 11.49
C THR A 292 -2.40 10.69 12.82
N LEU A 293 -1.51 9.70 12.86
CA LEU A 293 -1.17 9.00 14.09
C LEU A 293 -0.42 9.90 15.07
N LEU A 294 0.52 10.72 14.61
CA LEU A 294 1.23 11.67 15.47
C LEU A 294 0.27 12.67 16.10
N ASP A 295 -0.64 13.23 15.32
CA ASP A 295 -1.69 14.14 15.85
C ASP A 295 -2.61 13.44 16.85
N ALA A 296 -3.03 12.21 16.57
CA ALA A 296 -3.94 11.46 17.43
C ALA A 296 -3.37 11.20 18.83
N ILE A 297 -2.05 11.11 18.95
CA ILE A 297 -1.36 10.87 20.23
C ILE A 297 -0.63 12.12 20.76
N GLY A 298 -0.80 13.26 20.09
CA GLY A 298 -0.27 14.56 20.54
C GLY A 298 1.23 14.72 20.38
N ILE A 299 1.85 14.03 19.41
CA ILE A 299 3.27 14.23 19.06
C ILE A 299 3.39 15.35 18.05
N ASP A 300 4.08 16.43 18.45
CA ASP A 300 4.45 17.52 17.54
C ASP A 300 5.62 17.08 16.66
N ALA A 301 5.41 17.02 15.35
CA ALA A 301 6.44 16.75 14.37
C ALA A 301 7.44 17.92 14.20
N GLY A 302 7.13 19.09 14.73
CA GLY A 302 7.99 20.27 14.70
C GLY A 302 8.32 20.73 13.28
N SER A 303 9.62 20.84 12.96
CA SER A 303 10.11 21.24 11.63
C SER A 303 10.38 20.06 10.69
N ALA A 304 9.93 18.84 11.02
CA ALA A 304 10.10 17.71 10.13
C ALA A 304 9.34 17.92 8.80
N ASP A 305 9.99 17.61 7.70
CA ASP A 305 9.42 17.76 6.35
C ASP A 305 8.46 16.60 6.05
N ILE A 306 7.33 16.54 6.78
CA ILE A 306 6.23 15.60 6.52
C ILE A 306 5.36 16.18 5.41
N GLN A 307 5.20 15.43 4.33
CA GLN A 307 4.45 15.84 3.13
C GLN A 307 3.00 15.32 3.16
N GLY A 308 2.72 14.36 4.05
CA GLY A 308 1.37 13.88 4.35
C GLY A 308 0.54 14.93 5.08
N ARG A 309 -0.77 14.77 5.02
CA ARG A 309 -1.75 15.65 5.70
C ARG A 309 -2.58 14.83 6.68
N SER A 310 -2.57 15.22 7.93
CA SER A 310 -3.41 14.57 8.95
C SER A 310 -4.90 14.64 8.57
N PHE A 311 -5.56 13.50 8.66
CA PHE A 311 -7.02 13.37 8.52
C PHE A 311 -7.69 13.02 9.85
N LEU A 312 -7.03 13.31 10.97
CA LEU A 312 -7.60 13.13 12.31
C LEU A 312 -9.00 13.76 12.48
N PRO A 313 -9.29 14.96 11.92
CA PRO A 313 -10.63 15.53 12.02
C PRO A 313 -11.73 14.64 11.42
N LEU A 314 -11.41 13.86 10.37
CA LEU A 314 -12.37 12.92 9.78
C LEU A 314 -12.64 11.73 10.73
N LEU A 315 -11.60 11.22 11.38
CA LEU A 315 -11.68 10.10 12.32
C LEU A 315 -12.44 10.47 13.61
N THR A 316 -12.38 11.75 14.00
CA THR A 316 -13.05 12.27 15.20
C THR A 316 -14.44 12.88 14.92
N GLY A 317 -14.97 12.67 13.70
CA GLY A 317 -16.32 13.17 13.35
C GLY A 317 -16.40 14.67 13.13
N GLN A 318 -15.30 15.33 12.79
CA GLN A 318 -15.19 16.78 12.55
C GLN A 318 -14.78 17.08 11.09
N PRO A 319 -15.54 16.60 10.09
CA PRO A 319 -15.13 16.72 8.68
C PRO A 319 -15.01 18.16 8.18
N ALA A 320 -15.66 19.12 8.84
CA ALA A 320 -15.56 20.54 8.51
C ALA A 320 -14.15 21.11 8.78
N ASP A 321 -13.41 20.51 9.71
CA ASP A 321 -12.06 20.94 10.09
C ASP A 321 -10.97 20.30 9.21
N TYR A 322 -11.34 19.36 8.34
CA TYR A 322 -10.41 18.74 7.40
C TYR A 322 -10.32 19.56 6.10
N PRO A 323 -9.13 20.10 5.76
CA PRO A 323 -8.93 20.79 4.49
C PRO A 323 -8.90 19.77 3.36
N ALA A 324 -10.06 19.45 2.79
CA ALA A 324 -10.20 18.40 1.78
C ALA A 324 -9.29 18.63 0.58
N ARG A 325 -8.70 17.53 0.06
CA ARG A 325 -8.00 17.53 -1.22
C ARG A 325 -8.99 17.41 -2.37
N ASP A 326 -8.72 18.12 -3.43
CA ASP A 326 -9.41 17.96 -4.71
C ASP A 326 -8.64 17.05 -5.68
N ALA A 327 -7.37 16.74 -5.37
CA ALA A 327 -6.53 15.81 -6.13
C ALA A 327 -5.52 15.08 -5.24
N ILE A 328 -5.08 13.92 -5.71
CA ILE A 328 -3.95 13.15 -5.20
C ILE A 328 -2.93 12.94 -6.31
N PHE A 329 -1.71 12.61 -5.92
CA PHE A 329 -0.59 12.31 -6.82
C PHE A 329 -0.08 10.90 -6.54
N ALA A 330 0.56 10.29 -7.55
CA ALA A 330 1.26 9.03 -7.39
C ALA A 330 2.42 8.92 -8.38
N GLU A 331 3.40 8.11 -8.02
CA GLU A 331 4.63 7.93 -8.79
C GLU A 331 5.02 6.47 -8.95
N LEU A 332 5.67 6.18 -10.06
CA LEU A 332 6.41 4.96 -10.34
C LEU A 332 7.76 5.38 -10.90
N THR A 333 8.87 4.79 -10.45
CA THR A 333 10.19 5.05 -11.03
C THR A 333 10.93 3.76 -11.33
N TYR A 334 11.02 2.84 -10.35
CA TYR A 334 11.64 1.53 -10.49
C TYR A 334 10.79 0.44 -9.85
N HIS A 335 10.76 -0.72 -10.48
CA HIS A 335 10.48 -1.99 -9.82
C HIS A 335 11.62 -2.94 -10.21
N ASP A 336 11.45 -3.87 -11.14
CA ASP A 336 12.57 -4.66 -11.69
C ASP A 336 13.40 -3.89 -12.73
N TYR A 337 12.83 -2.84 -13.31
CA TYR A 337 13.45 -2.00 -14.34
C TYR A 337 12.98 -0.55 -14.22
N TYR A 338 13.63 0.33 -14.97
CA TYR A 338 13.33 1.77 -15.01
C TYR A 338 12.07 2.06 -15.84
N ASP A 339 11.02 2.53 -15.20
CA ASP A 339 9.75 2.88 -15.83
C ASP A 339 9.12 4.11 -15.16
N PRO A 340 9.74 5.29 -15.34
CA PRO A 340 9.32 6.50 -14.64
C PRO A 340 7.99 7.03 -15.15
N ARG A 341 7.04 7.17 -14.25
CA ARG A 341 5.69 7.69 -14.50
C ARG A 341 5.26 8.56 -13.33
N ARG A 342 4.40 9.57 -13.60
CA ARG A 342 3.77 10.41 -12.57
C ARG A 342 2.29 10.56 -12.91
N SER A 343 1.44 10.65 -11.89
CA SER A 343 0.01 10.87 -12.10
C SER A 343 -0.58 11.89 -11.15
N ILE A 344 -1.64 12.53 -11.62
CA ILE A 344 -2.58 13.30 -10.83
C ILE A 344 -3.98 12.71 -11.02
N ARG A 345 -4.71 12.55 -9.91
CA ARG A 345 -6.07 12.04 -9.88
C ARG A 345 -6.97 12.98 -9.09
N THR A 346 -8.00 13.52 -9.72
CA THR A 346 -9.11 14.24 -9.10
C THR A 346 -10.26 13.25 -8.80
N ARG A 347 -11.40 13.71 -8.31
CA ARG A 347 -12.59 12.83 -8.17
C ARG A 347 -13.04 12.22 -9.49
N ARG A 348 -12.89 12.96 -10.59
CA ARG A 348 -13.41 12.56 -11.90
C ARG A 348 -12.34 12.20 -12.91
N HIS A 349 -11.24 12.93 -12.98
CA HIS A 349 -10.24 12.74 -14.01
C HIS A 349 -8.93 12.23 -13.43
N LYS A 350 -8.23 11.42 -14.23
CA LYS A 350 -6.84 11.03 -13.98
C LYS A 350 -6.00 11.35 -15.20
N LEU A 351 -4.81 11.91 -14.96
CA LEU A 351 -3.79 12.10 -15.97
C LEU A 351 -2.52 11.39 -15.53
N ILE A 352 -1.89 10.67 -16.47
CA ILE A 352 -0.62 9.97 -16.27
C ILE A 352 0.39 10.53 -17.28
N MET A 353 1.58 10.90 -16.82
CA MET A 353 2.75 11.21 -17.64
C MET A 353 3.73 10.06 -17.62
N ASN A 354 4.15 9.63 -18.81
CA ASN A 354 5.13 8.56 -19.02
C ASN A 354 6.44 9.17 -19.54
N PHE A 355 7.55 8.91 -18.86
CA PHE A 355 8.88 9.49 -19.15
C PHE A 355 9.83 8.48 -19.80
N SER A 356 9.34 7.29 -20.14
CA SER A 356 10.10 6.24 -20.80
C SER A 356 9.29 5.62 -21.94
N SER A 357 10.00 4.89 -22.81
CA SER A 357 9.38 4.08 -23.87
C SER A 357 9.10 2.64 -23.43
N ALA A 358 8.91 2.42 -22.14
CA ALA A 358 8.55 1.09 -21.62
C ALA A 358 7.29 0.57 -22.31
N PRO A 359 7.20 -0.74 -22.59
CA PRO A 359 6.01 -1.34 -23.17
C PRO A 359 4.77 -1.09 -22.31
N VAL A 360 3.62 -0.88 -22.95
CA VAL A 360 2.31 -0.67 -22.29
C VAL A 360 2.01 -1.77 -21.27
N PHE A 361 2.44 -2.97 -21.58
CA PHE A 361 2.26 -4.11 -20.73
C PHE A 361 3.59 -4.70 -20.26
N MET A 362 4.10 -4.11 -19.19
CA MET A 362 5.19 -4.66 -18.41
C MET A 362 4.67 -4.86 -16.99
N ASP A 363 4.58 -6.10 -16.56
CA ASP A 363 4.17 -6.44 -15.21
C ASP A 363 5.21 -7.37 -14.59
N PRO A 364 6.20 -6.81 -13.90
CA PRO A 364 7.27 -7.59 -13.30
C PRO A 364 6.76 -8.54 -12.22
N SER A 365 5.67 -8.19 -11.53
CA SER A 365 5.11 -9.04 -10.49
C SER A 365 4.51 -10.35 -11.01
N GLN A 366 4.33 -10.45 -12.32
CA GLN A 366 3.74 -11.62 -12.99
C GLN A 366 4.67 -12.24 -14.05
N SER A 367 5.97 -11.96 -13.96
CA SER A 367 6.95 -12.37 -14.96
C SER A 367 7.00 -13.89 -15.21
N TRP A 368 6.58 -14.70 -14.26
CA TRP A 368 6.73 -16.16 -14.30
C TRP A 368 5.58 -16.88 -14.98
N ALA A 369 4.33 -16.47 -14.73
CA ALA A 369 3.15 -17.08 -15.33
C ALA A 369 2.01 -16.08 -15.44
N ARG A 370 1.80 -15.55 -16.62
CA ARG A 370 0.66 -14.69 -16.92
C ARG A 370 -0.51 -15.54 -17.38
N ARG A 371 -1.49 -15.70 -16.51
CA ARG A 371 -2.72 -16.45 -16.81
C ARG A 371 -3.89 -15.53 -17.12
N CYS A 372 -3.80 -14.24 -16.80
CA CYS A 372 -4.86 -13.28 -17.04
C CYS A 372 -4.56 -12.42 -18.26
N THR A 373 -5.47 -12.40 -19.24
CA THR A 373 -5.37 -11.49 -20.39
C THR A 373 -5.95 -10.12 -19.98
N PRO A 374 -5.22 -9.01 -20.18
CA PRO A 374 -5.77 -7.67 -19.98
C PRO A 374 -6.94 -7.39 -20.94
N ALA A 375 -7.89 -6.55 -20.53
CA ALA A 375 -9.03 -6.15 -21.37
C ALA A 375 -8.60 -5.38 -22.63
N LEU A 376 -7.44 -4.73 -22.62
CA LEU A 376 -6.83 -4.19 -23.83
C LEU A 376 -6.26 -5.32 -24.68
N SER A 377 -6.45 -5.22 -26.01
CA SER A 377 -5.97 -6.22 -26.94
C SER A 377 -4.45 -6.43 -26.85
N VAL A 378 -4.01 -7.65 -27.13
CA VAL A 378 -2.57 -8.03 -27.15
C VAL A 378 -1.72 -7.09 -28.02
N ASN A 379 -2.25 -6.64 -29.15
CA ASN A 379 -1.52 -5.72 -30.04
C ASN A 379 -1.30 -4.34 -29.39
N GLY A 380 -2.23 -3.83 -28.61
CA GLY A 380 -2.04 -2.62 -27.80
C GLY A 380 -0.97 -2.78 -26.72
N ASN A 381 -0.77 -4.00 -26.24
CA ASN A 381 0.19 -4.30 -25.18
C ASN A 381 1.65 -4.39 -25.65
N LEU A 382 1.90 -4.45 -26.95
CA LEU A 382 3.24 -4.48 -27.54
C LEU A 382 3.77 -3.08 -27.91
N GLY A 383 2.91 -2.05 -27.83
CA GLY A 383 3.28 -0.67 -28.05
C GLY A 383 3.93 -0.04 -26.79
N SER A 384 4.50 1.13 -26.96
CA SER A 384 4.93 1.97 -25.85
C SER A 384 3.73 2.78 -25.30
N HIS A 385 3.79 3.16 -24.04
CA HIS A 385 2.87 4.15 -23.50
C HIS A 385 2.96 5.47 -24.29
N PRO A 386 1.85 6.18 -24.52
CA PRO A 386 1.90 7.55 -24.97
C PRO A 386 2.56 8.41 -23.87
N SER A 387 3.10 9.57 -24.24
CA SER A 387 3.71 10.49 -23.25
C SER A 387 2.71 10.99 -22.21
N VAL A 388 1.43 11.07 -22.55
CA VAL A 388 0.33 11.50 -21.67
C VAL A 388 -0.88 10.61 -21.91
N GLU A 389 -1.50 10.17 -20.83
CA GLU A 389 -2.80 9.48 -20.82
C GLU A 389 -3.80 10.33 -20.01
N LEU A 390 -5.07 10.35 -20.39
CA LEU A 390 -6.15 11.05 -19.69
C LEU A 390 -7.40 10.18 -19.63
N TYR A 391 -8.01 10.06 -18.46
CA TYR A 391 -9.20 9.24 -18.24
C TYR A 391 -10.30 10.01 -17.52
N ASP A 392 -11.56 9.75 -17.87
CA ASP A 392 -12.75 10.18 -17.14
C ASP A 392 -13.27 8.98 -16.31
N LEU A 393 -12.95 8.96 -15.03
CA LEU A 393 -13.22 7.85 -14.11
C LEU A 393 -14.71 7.63 -13.81
N GLU A 394 -15.58 8.61 -14.11
CA GLU A 394 -17.03 8.44 -13.97
C GLU A 394 -17.60 7.58 -15.09
N SER A 395 -17.12 7.76 -16.31
CA SER A 395 -17.57 7.00 -17.49
C SER A 395 -16.73 5.77 -17.79
N ASP A 396 -15.46 5.76 -17.34
CA ASP A 396 -14.46 4.70 -17.57
C ASP A 396 -13.69 4.36 -16.28
N PRO A 397 -14.33 3.69 -15.32
CA PRO A 397 -13.73 3.40 -14.02
C PRO A 397 -12.52 2.42 -14.08
N TYR A 398 -12.30 1.80 -15.25
CA TYR A 398 -11.17 0.88 -15.48
C TYR A 398 -10.07 1.48 -16.37
N GLU A 399 -10.22 2.74 -16.77
CA GLU A 399 -9.20 3.49 -17.51
C GLU A 399 -8.79 2.80 -18.82
N LEU A 400 -9.78 2.32 -19.58
CA LEU A 400 -9.59 1.60 -20.83
C LEU A 400 -9.63 2.51 -22.08
N HIS A 401 -10.08 3.77 -21.94
CA HIS A 401 -10.29 4.70 -23.05
C HIS A 401 -9.51 5.99 -22.81
N ASP A 402 -8.32 6.07 -23.41
CA ASP A 402 -7.48 7.27 -23.32
C ASP A 402 -8.08 8.44 -24.09
N LEU A 403 -8.34 9.55 -23.38
CA LEU A 403 -8.92 10.79 -23.88
C LEU A 403 -7.87 11.88 -24.14
N ALA A 404 -6.56 11.62 -23.97
CA ALA A 404 -5.52 12.62 -24.11
C ALA A 404 -5.46 13.25 -25.49
N GLY A 405 -5.90 12.52 -26.53
CA GLY A 405 -6.01 12.99 -27.92
C GLY A 405 -7.31 13.73 -28.27
N ASP A 406 -8.32 13.71 -27.37
CA ASP A 406 -9.62 14.35 -27.63
C ASP A 406 -9.54 15.87 -27.49
N PRO A 407 -9.85 16.65 -28.55
CA PRO A 407 -9.86 18.11 -28.48
C PRO A 407 -10.84 18.67 -27.44
N ALA A 408 -11.93 17.98 -27.15
CA ALA A 408 -12.91 18.38 -26.14
C ALA A 408 -12.34 18.33 -24.71
N GLN A 409 -11.32 17.53 -24.50
CA GLN A 409 -10.64 17.36 -23.19
C GLN A 409 -9.35 18.18 -23.06
N ALA A 410 -9.00 18.99 -24.07
CA ALA A 410 -7.75 19.75 -24.09
C ALA A 410 -7.58 20.68 -22.87
N GLY A 411 -8.66 21.31 -22.40
CA GLY A 411 -8.64 22.18 -21.22
C GLY A 411 -8.35 21.40 -19.94
N VAL A 412 -9.02 20.28 -19.72
CA VAL A 412 -8.79 19.39 -18.57
C VAL A 412 -7.36 18.87 -18.58
N ARG A 413 -6.89 18.40 -19.74
CA ARG A 413 -5.52 17.92 -19.89
C ARG A 413 -4.49 19.00 -19.52
N GLN A 414 -4.67 20.23 -20.01
CA GLN A 414 -3.74 21.33 -19.73
C GLN A 414 -3.72 21.69 -18.25
N GLU A 415 -4.89 21.77 -17.60
CA GLU A 415 -5.00 22.03 -16.17
C GLU A 415 -4.27 20.97 -15.35
N LEU A 416 -4.53 19.69 -15.61
CA LEU A 416 -3.93 18.60 -14.85
C LEU A 416 -2.42 18.50 -15.07
N LEU A 417 -1.93 18.77 -16.29
CA LEU A 417 -0.49 18.84 -16.56
C LEU A 417 0.20 19.96 -15.78
N ALA A 418 -0.42 21.14 -15.70
CA ALA A 418 0.12 22.25 -14.91
C ALA A 418 0.20 21.87 -13.42
N ARG A 419 -0.87 21.33 -12.85
CA ARG A 419 -0.93 20.90 -11.44
C ARG A 419 0.06 19.77 -11.12
N LEU A 420 0.24 18.82 -12.04
CA LEU A 420 1.23 17.76 -11.89
C LEU A 420 2.66 18.34 -11.91
N GLY A 421 2.94 19.27 -12.82
CA GLY A 421 4.22 19.98 -12.89
C GLY A 421 4.51 20.77 -11.61
N ASP A 422 3.52 21.50 -11.08
CA ASP A 422 3.65 22.25 -9.82
C ASP A 422 3.96 21.30 -8.63
N TRP A 423 3.31 20.11 -8.57
CA TRP A 423 3.61 19.12 -7.56
C TRP A 423 5.04 18.59 -7.69
N MET A 424 5.49 18.22 -8.89
CA MET A 424 6.85 17.75 -9.13
C MET A 424 7.89 18.80 -8.72
N GLN A 425 7.64 20.09 -9.04
CA GLN A 425 8.53 21.18 -8.65
C GLN A 425 8.55 21.41 -7.14
N SER A 426 7.39 21.45 -6.51
CA SER A 426 7.26 21.74 -5.07
C SER A 426 7.81 20.63 -4.18
N THR A 427 7.86 19.39 -4.68
CA THR A 427 8.40 18.23 -3.95
C THR A 427 9.85 17.90 -4.34
N GLY A 428 10.42 18.60 -5.32
CA GLY A 428 11.80 18.38 -5.77
C GLY A 428 11.99 17.05 -6.52
N ASP A 429 11.02 16.68 -7.37
CA ASP A 429 11.07 15.43 -8.10
C ASP A 429 12.29 15.36 -9.04
N PRO A 430 13.20 14.38 -8.86
CA PRO A 430 14.44 14.29 -9.62
C PRO A 430 14.25 14.07 -11.13
N LEU A 431 13.06 13.64 -11.57
CA LEU A 431 12.77 13.53 -13.01
C LEU A 431 12.81 14.86 -13.74
N LEU A 432 12.68 15.98 -13.05
CA LEU A 432 12.81 17.33 -13.63
C LEU A 432 14.25 17.62 -14.08
N ASP A 433 15.23 16.99 -13.44
CA ASP A 433 16.66 17.14 -13.76
C ASP A 433 17.16 16.07 -14.76
N GLY A 434 16.33 15.06 -15.08
CA GLY A 434 16.66 13.99 -16.02
C GLY A 434 16.37 12.58 -15.50
N ALA A 435 17.00 11.58 -16.14
CA ALA A 435 16.79 10.20 -15.75
C ALA A 435 17.36 9.89 -14.35
N VAL A 436 16.56 9.25 -13.53
CA VAL A 436 16.99 8.84 -12.18
C VAL A 436 17.92 7.65 -12.25
N THR A 437 19.08 7.74 -11.63
CA THR A 437 20.09 6.69 -11.60
C THR A 437 19.86 5.71 -10.46
N SER A 438 19.78 4.41 -10.76
CA SER A 438 19.61 3.36 -9.74
C SER A 438 20.87 3.18 -8.85
N PRO A 439 20.71 2.67 -7.62
CA PRO A 439 21.87 2.30 -6.80
C PRO A 439 22.79 1.28 -7.49
N LEU A 440 22.22 0.32 -8.22
CA LEU A 440 22.99 -0.67 -8.97
C LEU A 440 23.87 -0.01 -10.05
N HIS A 441 23.33 0.98 -10.78
CA HIS A 441 24.11 1.70 -11.79
C HIS A 441 25.30 2.42 -11.14
N ARG A 442 25.10 3.13 -10.04
CA ARG A 442 26.17 3.81 -9.28
C ARG A 442 27.25 2.82 -8.84
N LYS A 443 26.83 1.70 -8.21
CA LYS A 443 27.74 0.63 -7.79
C LYS A 443 28.52 0.03 -8.96
N SER A 444 27.88 -0.11 -10.13
CA SER A 444 28.57 -0.62 -11.33
C SER A 444 29.65 0.34 -11.84
N LEU A 445 29.41 1.67 -11.77
CA LEU A 445 30.42 2.66 -12.15
C LEU A 445 31.64 2.65 -11.20
N GLU A 446 31.45 2.37 -9.91
CA GLU A 446 32.53 2.25 -8.93
C GLU A 446 33.47 1.06 -9.20
N LEU A 447 33.04 0.08 -9.98
CA LEU A 447 33.84 -1.08 -10.39
C LEU A 447 34.69 -0.83 -11.64
N LEU A 448 34.45 0.27 -12.33
CA LEU A 448 35.24 0.64 -13.50
C LEU A 448 36.60 1.23 -13.05
N PRO A 449 37.69 0.92 -13.80
CA PRO A 449 39.02 1.40 -13.47
C PRO A 449 39.17 2.91 -13.64
#